data_0aa31eace519812da478abf1b78f4f5d
#
_entry.id   0aa31eace519812da478abf1b78f4f5d
#
_cell.length_a   1.000
_cell.length_b   1.000
_cell.length_c   1.000
_cell.angle_alpha   90.00
_cell.angle_beta   90.00
_cell.angle_gamma   90.00
#
_symmetry.space_group_name_H-M   'P 1'
#
loop_
_entity.id
_entity.type
_entity.pdbx_description
1 polymer ?
#
loop_
_entity_poly.entity_id
_entity_poly.type
_entity_poly.pdbx_seq_one_letter_code
_entity_poly.pdbx_strand_id
1 'polypeptide(L)'
;PAITINDVCGSGLSSVNLGASLIMSGQAEVVLVGGMESMSNAPYLLDKARVGYKMGDGILIDSMLKDSLIDSIGNYHMGMTAENISSKYSITRGEMDKYAVESHQKATYTTEYGGFKKEIVDIIVDNRKGRNLIVTDENIRSDTSIEKLAKLKSAFKESGVVTAGNSSSINDGASILMLVSEKILYDYKLTPLAEWIDSSLVGLEPRLMGI
;
A
#
# COMPACT_ATOMS: atom_id res chain seq x y z
N PRO A 1 -2.76 -23.27 -11.59
CA PRO A 1 -1.59 -22.42 -11.87
C PRO A 1 -1.59 -21.18 -10.97
N ALA A 2 -0.42 -20.62 -10.72
CA ALA A 2 -0.24 -19.37 -10.00
C ALA A 2 0.70 -18.45 -10.78
N ILE A 3 0.41 -17.15 -10.77
CA ILE A 3 1.19 -16.11 -11.43
C ILE A 3 1.52 -15.05 -10.38
N THR A 4 2.79 -14.69 -10.28
CA THR A 4 3.22 -13.54 -9.48
C THR A 4 3.46 -12.38 -10.42
N ILE A 5 2.86 -11.23 -10.11
CA ILE A 5 3.07 -9.98 -10.83
C ILE A 5 3.69 -8.96 -9.88
N ASN A 6 4.40 -8.00 -10.44
CA ASN A 6 4.94 -6.88 -9.69
C ASN A 6 4.74 -5.59 -10.49
N ASP A 7 3.96 -4.71 -9.94
CA ASP A 7 3.70 -3.35 -10.39
C ASP A 7 3.82 -2.39 -9.20
N VAL A 8 4.76 -2.70 -8.32
CA VAL A 8 5.02 -2.04 -7.05
C VAL A 8 3.72 -1.86 -6.25
N CYS A 9 3.35 -0.64 -5.84
CA CYS A 9 2.12 -0.37 -5.09
C CYS A 9 0.84 -0.69 -5.87
N GLY A 10 0.88 -0.73 -7.20
CA GLY A 10 -0.22 -1.09 -8.09
C GLY A 10 -0.47 -2.60 -8.23
N SER A 11 0.41 -3.46 -7.71
CA SER A 11 0.37 -4.91 -7.94
C SER A 11 -0.98 -5.56 -7.59
N GLY A 12 -1.58 -5.16 -6.46
CA GLY A 12 -2.89 -5.68 -6.04
C GLY A 12 -3.98 -5.37 -7.06
N LEU A 13 -4.09 -4.13 -7.52
CA LEU A 13 -5.05 -3.74 -8.56
C LEU A 13 -4.74 -4.40 -9.92
N SER A 14 -3.47 -4.49 -10.29
CA SER A 14 -3.03 -5.18 -11.52
C SER A 14 -3.38 -6.67 -11.48
N SER A 15 -3.36 -7.32 -10.32
CA SER A 15 -3.81 -8.72 -10.18
C SER A 15 -5.31 -8.87 -10.47
N VAL A 16 -6.14 -7.91 -10.03
CA VAL A 16 -7.59 -7.88 -10.34
C VAL A 16 -7.81 -7.75 -11.84
N ASN A 17 -7.10 -6.84 -12.49
CA ASN A 17 -7.21 -6.61 -13.93
C ASN A 17 -6.80 -7.85 -14.75
N LEU A 18 -5.70 -8.49 -14.35
CA LEU A 18 -5.26 -9.74 -14.99
C LEU A 18 -6.28 -10.86 -14.79
N GLY A 19 -6.80 -11.03 -13.57
CA GLY A 19 -7.83 -12.02 -13.25
C GLY A 19 -9.12 -11.81 -14.05
N ALA A 20 -9.58 -10.57 -14.15
CA ALA A 20 -10.73 -10.21 -14.98
C ALA A 20 -10.49 -10.53 -16.46
N SER A 21 -9.30 -10.20 -16.98
CA SER A 21 -8.91 -10.51 -18.36
C SER A 21 -8.91 -12.01 -18.64
N LEU A 22 -8.44 -12.84 -17.71
CA LEU A 22 -8.45 -14.31 -17.84
C LEU A 22 -9.88 -14.85 -17.90
N ILE A 23 -10.79 -14.30 -17.11
CA ILE A 23 -12.21 -14.69 -17.13
C ILE A 23 -12.87 -14.23 -18.43
N MET A 24 -12.70 -12.99 -18.83
CA MET A 24 -13.30 -12.42 -20.05
C MET A 24 -12.81 -13.12 -21.33
N SER A 25 -11.56 -13.59 -21.34
CA SER A 25 -11.01 -14.36 -22.47
C SER A 25 -11.37 -15.85 -22.42
N GLY A 26 -12.15 -16.30 -21.45
CA GLY A 26 -12.57 -17.70 -21.31
C GLY A 26 -11.46 -18.66 -20.86
N GLN A 27 -10.33 -18.15 -20.38
CA GLN A 27 -9.22 -18.98 -19.88
C GLN A 27 -9.45 -19.49 -18.45
N ALA A 28 -10.32 -18.81 -17.68
CA ALA A 28 -10.68 -19.19 -16.34
C ALA A 28 -12.15 -18.82 -16.04
N GLU A 29 -12.77 -19.56 -15.16
CA GLU A 29 -14.12 -19.27 -14.62
C GLU A 29 -14.06 -18.68 -13.21
N VAL A 30 -13.01 -19.00 -12.47
CA VAL A 30 -12.76 -18.53 -11.11
C VAL A 30 -11.27 -18.20 -10.96
N VAL A 31 -10.97 -17.02 -10.44
CA VAL A 31 -9.59 -16.58 -10.18
C VAL A 31 -9.52 -15.95 -8.79
N LEU A 32 -8.58 -16.41 -7.98
CA LEU A 32 -8.20 -15.72 -6.75
C LEU A 32 -7.13 -14.67 -7.09
N VAL A 33 -7.37 -13.43 -6.69
CA VAL A 33 -6.49 -12.28 -6.95
C VAL A 33 -6.24 -11.52 -5.66
N GLY A 34 -5.12 -10.83 -5.58
CA GLY A 34 -4.82 -10.04 -4.40
C GLY A 34 -3.39 -9.56 -4.34
N GLY A 35 -3.04 -8.98 -3.22
CA GLY A 35 -1.70 -8.52 -2.92
C GLY A 35 -1.35 -8.76 -1.46
N MET A 36 -0.07 -8.86 -1.20
CA MET A 36 0.48 -8.94 0.15
C MET A 36 1.81 -8.21 0.22
N GLU A 37 2.10 -7.61 1.36
CA GLU A 37 3.38 -6.97 1.63
C GLU A 37 3.75 -7.17 3.09
N SER A 38 5.02 -7.42 3.35
CA SER A 38 5.57 -7.45 4.70
C SER A 38 6.77 -6.50 4.78
N MET A 39 6.48 -5.22 4.97
CA MET A 39 7.51 -4.19 5.06
C MET A 39 8.40 -4.39 6.30
N SER A 40 7.86 -4.94 7.38
CA SER A 40 8.62 -5.25 8.60
C SER A 40 9.66 -6.36 8.40
N ASN A 41 9.48 -7.22 7.40
CA ASN A 41 10.40 -8.30 7.05
C ASN A 41 11.30 -7.97 5.85
N ALA A 42 11.26 -6.75 5.32
CA ALA A 42 12.14 -6.34 4.23
C ALA A 42 13.61 -6.48 4.64
N PRO A 43 14.44 -7.24 3.89
CA PRO A 43 15.82 -7.49 4.28
C PRO A 43 16.72 -6.30 3.96
N TYR A 44 17.88 -6.26 4.66
CA TYR A 44 19.00 -5.45 4.24
C TYR A 44 19.90 -6.23 3.28
N LEU A 45 20.42 -5.58 2.25
CA LEU A 45 21.15 -6.17 1.16
C LEU A 45 22.64 -5.75 1.18
N LEU A 46 23.51 -6.70 0.85
CA LEU A 46 24.90 -6.46 0.52
C LEU A 46 25.11 -6.76 -0.97
N ASP A 47 25.11 -5.73 -1.80
CA ASP A 47 25.07 -5.84 -3.27
C ASP A 47 26.26 -6.59 -3.87
N LYS A 48 27.44 -6.48 -3.27
CA LYS A 48 28.68 -7.15 -3.73
C LYS A 48 29.00 -8.47 -3.00
N ALA A 49 28.15 -8.91 -2.06
CA ALA A 49 28.45 -10.10 -1.25
C ALA A 49 28.70 -11.36 -2.08
N ARG A 50 28.01 -11.54 -3.20
CA ARG A 50 28.17 -12.72 -4.09
C ARG A 50 29.55 -12.81 -4.72
N VAL A 51 30.15 -11.69 -5.09
CA VAL A 51 31.48 -11.62 -5.72
C VAL A 51 32.57 -11.24 -4.72
N GLY A 52 32.19 -10.84 -3.53
CA GLY A 52 33.06 -10.50 -2.40
C GLY A 52 33.43 -9.04 -2.31
N TYR A 53 33.72 -8.61 -1.09
CA TYR A 53 34.32 -7.35 -0.73
C TYR A 53 35.82 -7.55 -0.58
N LYS A 54 36.63 -6.76 -1.26
CA LYS A 54 38.10 -6.85 -1.18
C LYS A 54 38.62 -5.90 -0.09
N MET A 55 39.05 -4.71 -0.47
CA MET A 55 39.55 -3.67 0.42
C MET A 55 38.60 -2.50 0.45
N GLY A 56 38.32 -1.93 1.61
CA GLY A 56 37.42 -0.82 1.84
C GLY A 56 36.03 -1.27 2.39
N ASP A 57 35.20 -0.29 2.67
CA ASP A 57 33.91 -0.49 3.32
C ASP A 57 32.85 -1.07 2.38
N GLY A 58 31.85 -1.74 2.95
CA GLY A 58 30.60 -2.15 2.30
C GLY A 58 29.43 -1.32 2.80
N ILE A 59 28.42 -1.17 1.96
CA ILE A 59 27.17 -0.48 2.31
C ILE A 59 26.08 -1.52 2.53
N LEU A 60 25.38 -1.41 3.65
CA LEU A 60 24.17 -2.17 3.92
C LEU A 60 22.98 -1.37 3.38
N ILE A 61 22.23 -1.96 2.46
CA ILE A 61 21.15 -1.30 1.72
C ILE A 61 19.81 -1.79 2.25
N ASP A 62 18.95 -0.88 2.67
CA ASP A 62 17.56 -1.18 3.02
C ASP A 62 16.77 -1.47 1.73
N SER A 63 16.31 -2.72 1.56
CA SER A 63 15.56 -3.13 0.37
C SER A 63 14.18 -2.47 0.31
N MET A 64 13.55 -2.17 1.44
CA MET A 64 12.26 -1.47 1.48
C MET A 64 12.38 -0.08 0.84
N LEU A 65 13.46 0.64 1.14
CA LEU A 65 13.71 1.94 0.51
C LEU A 65 14.10 1.78 -0.95
N LYS A 66 15.09 0.93 -1.23
CA LYS A 66 15.67 0.79 -2.57
C LYS A 66 14.69 0.28 -3.62
N ASP A 67 13.89 -0.74 -3.27
CA ASP A 67 13.09 -1.48 -4.25
C ASP A 67 11.64 -0.96 -4.34
N SER A 68 11.20 -0.08 -3.39
CA SER A 68 9.82 0.41 -3.41
C SER A 68 9.66 1.92 -3.17
N LEU A 69 10.40 2.51 -2.24
CA LEU A 69 10.16 3.90 -1.81
C LEU A 69 11.10 4.93 -2.44
N ILE A 70 12.15 4.47 -3.13
CA ILE A 70 13.06 5.33 -3.90
C ILE A 70 12.80 5.12 -5.38
N ASP A 71 12.51 6.20 -6.10
CA ASP A 71 12.36 6.17 -7.55
C ASP A 71 13.66 5.72 -8.22
N SER A 72 13.59 4.69 -9.06
CA SER A 72 14.77 4.09 -9.70
C SER A 72 15.37 4.94 -10.81
N ILE A 73 14.63 5.90 -11.35
CA ILE A 73 15.04 6.81 -12.43
C ILE A 73 15.65 8.10 -11.85
N GLY A 74 14.91 8.71 -10.94
CA GLY A 74 15.25 10.01 -10.36
C GLY A 74 16.00 9.97 -9.04
N ASN A 75 16.08 8.78 -8.40
CA ASN A 75 16.76 8.55 -7.12
C ASN A 75 16.27 9.48 -5.99
N TYR A 76 14.96 9.67 -5.89
CA TYR A 76 14.31 10.44 -4.82
C TYR A 76 13.21 9.59 -4.16
N HIS A 77 12.92 9.91 -2.89
CA HIS A 77 11.89 9.21 -2.12
C HIS A 77 10.48 9.57 -2.62
N MET A 78 9.53 8.64 -2.51
CA MET A 78 8.12 8.86 -2.88
C MET A 78 7.48 10.06 -2.18
N GLY A 79 7.93 10.44 -0.99
CA GLY A 79 7.52 11.68 -0.34
C GLY A 79 7.88 12.94 -1.13
N MET A 80 8.94 12.91 -1.96
CA MET A 80 9.27 14.02 -2.87
C MET A 80 8.29 14.12 -4.03
N THR A 81 7.72 13.02 -4.52
CA THR A 81 6.65 13.08 -5.53
C THR A 81 5.41 13.76 -4.95
N ALA A 82 5.06 13.48 -3.69
CA ALA A 82 3.98 14.17 -2.98
C ALA A 82 4.24 15.68 -2.83
N GLU A 83 5.47 16.08 -2.49
CA GLU A 83 5.86 17.50 -2.46
C GLU A 83 5.74 18.17 -3.84
N ASN A 84 6.12 17.45 -4.91
CA ASN A 84 6.00 17.95 -6.28
C ASN A 84 4.53 18.13 -6.70
N ILE A 85 3.67 17.17 -6.35
CA ILE A 85 2.23 17.24 -6.61
C ILE A 85 1.61 18.42 -5.86
N SER A 86 1.92 18.56 -4.57
CA SER A 86 1.50 19.69 -3.77
C SER A 86 1.85 21.03 -4.43
N SER A 87 3.11 21.16 -4.86
CA SER A 87 3.61 22.39 -5.53
C SER A 87 2.90 22.62 -6.85
N LYS A 88 2.69 21.58 -7.67
CA LYS A 88 2.05 21.69 -8.99
C LYS A 88 0.58 22.08 -8.91
N TYR A 89 -0.13 21.50 -7.95
CA TYR A 89 -1.59 21.68 -7.80
C TYR A 89 -1.96 22.65 -6.68
N SER A 90 -0.97 23.31 -6.07
CA SER A 90 -1.16 24.26 -4.96
C SER A 90 -1.91 23.68 -3.76
N ILE A 91 -1.70 22.39 -3.47
CA ILE A 91 -2.31 21.73 -2.32
C ILE A 91 -1.55 22.16 -1.05
N THR A 92 -2.27 22.73 -0.12
CA THR A 92 -1.67 23.28 1.11
C THR A 92 -1.47 22.22 2.19
N ARG A 93 -0.57 22.49 3.12
CA ARG A 93 -0.37 21.68 4.32
C ARG A 93 -1.67 21.51 5.12
N GLY A 94 -2.47 22.58 5.25
CA GLY A 94 -3.73 22.55 5.99
C GLY A 94 -4.77 21.62 5.36
N GLU A 95 -4.86 21.59 4.03
CA GLU A 95 -5.74 20.66 3.31
C GLU A 95 -5.34 19.22 3.49
N MET A 96 -4.04 18.92 3.41
CA MET A 96 -3.50 17.58 3.66
C MET A 96 -3.77 17.10 5.09
N ASP A 97 -3.49 17.96 6.08
CA ASP A 97 -3.71 17.63 7.49
C ASP A 97 -5.20 17.42 7.80
N LYS A 98 -6.08 18.23 7.20
CA LYS A 98 -7.53 18.05 7.30
C LYS A 98 -7.97 16.71 6.75
N TYR A 99 -7.50 16.35 5.55
CA TYR A 99 -7.79 15.05 4.94
C TYR A 99 -7.31 13.89 5.81
N ALA A 100 -6.10 13.98 6.37
CA ALA A 100 -5.55 12.95 7.26
C ALA A 100 -6.39 12.78 8.54
N VAL A 101 -6.82 13.87 9.17
CA VAL A 101 -7.71 13.84 10.34
C VAL A 101 -9.05 13.18 9.98
N GLU A 102 -9.67 13.58 8.88
CA GLU A 102 -10.94 12.98 8.43
C GLU A 102 -10.80 11.49 8.13
N SER A 103 -9.66 11.06 7.54
CA SER A 103 -9.36 9.66 7.28
C SER A 103 -9.28 8.85 8.58
N HIS A 104 -8.54 9.32 9.57
CA HIS A 104 -8.47 8.67 10.89
C HIS A 104 -9.82 8.62 11.59
N GLN A 105 -10.61 9.69 11.53
CA GLN A 105 -11.96 9.74 12.12
C GLN A 105 -12.89 8.71 11.49
N LYS A 106 -12.90 8.60 10.15
CA LYS A 106 -13.70 7.61 9.42
C LYS A 106 -13.28 6.18 9.78
N ALA A 107 -11.97 5.92 9.81
CA ALA A 107 -11.44 4.60 10.17
C ALA A 107 -11.76 4.23 11.63
N THR A 108 -11.61 5.16 12.57
CA THR A 108 -11.97 4.98 13.97
C THR A 108 -13.45 4.64 14.11
N TYR A 109 -14.32 5.46 13.53
CA TYR A 109 -15.77 5.23 13.53
C TYR A 109 -16.11 3.84 12.99
N THR A 110 -15.59 3.49 11.80
CA THR A 110 -15.87 2.21 11.16
C THR A 110 -15.40 1.02 12.01
N THR A 111 -14.23 1.15 12.66
CA THR A 111 -13.70 0.12 13.56
C THR A 111 -14.60 -0.08 14.79
N GLU A 112 -14.98 1.02 15.46
CA GLU A 112 -15.81 0.98 16.66
C GLU A 112 -17.20 0.38 16.39
N TYR A 113 -17.82 0.71 15.27
CA TYR A 113 -19.12 0.16 14.87
C TYR A 113 -19.03 -1.21 14.17
N GLY A 114 -17.84 -1.77 14.05
CA GLY A 114 -17.62 -3.12 13.51
C GLY A 114 -17.81 -3.23 12.01
N GLY A 115 -17.71 -2.14 11.26
CA GLY A 115 -17.86 -2.12 9.80
C GLY A 115 -16.82 -2.99 9.09
N PHE A 116 -15.61 -3.12 9.63
CA PHE A 116 -14.55 -3.95 9.07
C PHE A 116 -14.60 -5.43 9.47
N LYS A 117 -15.50 -5.85 10.38
CA LYS A 117 -15.55 -7.24 10.90
C LYS A 117 -15.75 -8.32 9.84
N LYS A 118 -16.33 -7.97 8.70
CA LYS A 118 -16.56 -8.93 7.60
C LYS A 118 -15.35 -9.04 6.67
N GLU A 119 -14.41 -8.15 6.78
CA GLU A 119 -13.24 -8.03 5.91
C GLU A 119 -11.97 -8.47 6.61
N ILE A 120 -11.82 -8.14 7.91
CA ILE A 120 -10.62 -8.46 8.68
C ILE A 120 -10.61 -9.94 9.06
N VAL A 121 -9.49 -10.58 8.79
CA VAL A 121 -9.16 -11.92 9.25
C VAL A 121 -8.17 -11.82 10.40
N ASP A 122 -8.49 -12.42 11.53
CA ASP A 122 -7.63 -12.41 12.71
C ASP A 122 -6.29 -13.09 12.42
N ILE A 123 -5.19 -12.43 12.76
CA ILE A 123 -3.83 -12.91 12.51
C ILE A 123 -3.14 -13.22 13.84
N ILE A 124 -2.52 -14.38 13.92
CA ILE A 124 -1.68 -14.75 15.06
C ILE A 124 -0.22 -14.44 14.71
N VAL A 125 0.40 -13.57 15.49
CA VAL A 125 1.80 -13.21 15.36
C VAL A 125 2.59 -13.76 16.54
N ASP A 126 3.52 -14.67 16.27
CA ASP A 126 4.46 -15.17 17.25
C ASP A 126 5.69 -14.24 17.34
N ASN A 127 5.96 -13.68 18.50
CA ASN A 127 7.12 -12.84 18.76
C ASN A 127 7.86 -13.30 20.04
N ARG A 128 8.99 -12.64 20.35
CA ARG A 128 9.80 -13.00 21.54
C ARG A 128 9.05 -12.87 22.87
N LYS A 129 7.93 -12.14 22.92
CA LYS A 129 7.10 -11.94 24.12
C LYS A 129 5.94 -12.92 24.21
N GLY A 130 5.76 -13.75 23.17
CA GLY A 130 4.70 -14.75 23.08
C GLY A 130 3.83 -14.59 21.85
N ARG A 131 2.65 -15.20 21.92
CA ARG A 131 1.67 -15.27 20.84
C ARG A 131 0.66 -14.14 20.98
N ASN A 132 0.59 -13.26 19.99
CA ASN A 132 -0.36 -12.15 19.96
C ASN A 132 -1.41 -12.36 18.88
N LEU A 133 -2.66 -12.14 19.19
CA LEU A 133 -3.76 -12.11 18.23
C LEU A 133 -4.00 -10.66 17.80
N ILE A 134 -3.87 -10.39 16.51
CA ILE A 134 -4.15 -9.10 15.88
C ILE A 134 -5.53 -9.18 15.24
N VAL A 135 -6.46 -8.36 15.68
CA VAL A 135 -7.88 -8.38 15.29
C VAL A 135 -8.36 -7.03 14.71
N THR A 136 -7.49 -6.03 14.70
CA THR A 136 -7.79 -4.69 14.19
C THR A 136 -6.55 -4.08 13.55
N ASP A 137 -6.75 -3.13 12.64
CA ASP A 137 -5.67 -2.33 12.10
C ASP A 137 -5.00 -1.49 13.19
N GLU A 138 -3.65 -1.60 13.31
CA GLU A 138 -2.90 -1.04 14.44
C GLU A 138 -2.60 0.47 14.29
N ASN A 139 -2.66 1.01 13.07
CA ASN A 139 -2.21 2.37 12.76
C ASN A 139 -3.33 3.43 12.76
N ILE A 140 -4.55 3.07 13.14
CA ILE A 140 -5.65 4.02 13.29
C ILE A 140 -5.43 4.85 14.56
N ARG A 141 -5.36 6.17 14.41
CA ARG A 141 -5.12 7.10 15.50
C ARG A 141 -6.37 7.92 15.80
N SER A 142 -7.19 7.44 16.73
CA SER A 142 -8.44 8.10 17.14
C SER A 142 -8.23 9.48 17.75
N ASP A 143 -7.02 9.75 18.27
CA ASP A 143 -6.64 11.01 18.93
C ASP A 143 -5.99 12.04 17.98
N THR A 144 -6.02 11.79 16.66
CA THR A 144 -5.46 12.71 15.66
C THR A 144 -6.30 13.99 15.59
N SER A 145 -5.63 15.15 15.56
CA SER A 145 -6.27 16.46 15.41
C SER A 145 -5.41 17.41 14.57
N ILE A 146 -6.04 18.44 14.01
CA ILE A 146 -5.35 19.49 13.23
C ILE A 146 -4.20 20.12 14.04
N GLU A 147 -4.43 20.40 15.34
CA GLU A 147 -3.45 21.04 16.21
C GLU A 147 -2.25 20.11 16.48
N LYS A 148 -2.44 18.80 16.51
CA LYS A 148 -1.36 17.81 16.64
C LYS A 148 -0.58 17.72 15.34
N LEU A 149 -1.26 17.63 14.20
CA LEU A 149 -0.60 17.51 12.90
C LEU A 149 0.18 18.78 12.55
N ALA A 150 -0.35 19.96 12.83
CA ALA A 150 0.31 21.24 12.56
C ALA A 150 1.69 21.38 13.23
N LYS A 151 1.94 20.65 14.33
CA LYS A 151 3.23 20.66 15.06
C LYS A 151 4.29 19.77 14.40
N LEU A 152 3.92 18.90 13.47
CA LEU A 152 4.84 17.98 12.84
C LEU A 152 5.72 18.71 11.82
N LYS A 153 7.01 18.36 11.83
CA LYS A 153 7.97 18.86 10.85
C LYS A 153 7.79 18.16 9.52
N SER A 154 8.13 18.85 8.43
CA SER A 154 8.23 18.22 7.11
C SER A 154 9.24 17.07 7.13
N ALA A 155 8.93 15.98 6.42
CA ALA A 155 9.70 14.75 6.48
C ALA A 155 10.69 14.59 5.33
N PHE A 156 10.41 15.16 4.15
CA PHE A 156 11.17 14.88 2.93
C PHE A 156 11.86 16.09 2.32
N LYS A 157 11.40 17.28 2.63
CA LYS A 157 11.93 18.53 2.09
C LYS A 157 11.95 19.60 3.19
N GLU A 158 13.01 20.37 3.26
CA GLU A 158 13.07 21.53 4.14
C GLU A 158 11.94 22.51 3.77
N SER A 159 11.17 22.94 4.77
CA SER A 159 9.97 23.76 4.58
C SER A 159 8.90 23.13 3.67
N GLY A 160 8.89 21.80 3.54
CA GLY A 160 7.88 21.04 2.80
C GLY A 160 6.55 20.95 3.55
N VAL A 161 5.57 20.35 2.89
CA VAL A 161 4.20 20.18 3.42
C VAL A 161 3.87 18.74 3.81
N VAL A 162 4.66 17.78 3.34
CA VAL A 162 4.48 16.35 3.63
C VAL A 162 5.13 16.00 4.97
N THR A 163 4.38 15.37 5.87
CA THR A 163 4.80 14.99 7.22
C THR A 163 4.46 13.54 7.53
N ALA A 164 4.97 13.01 8.62
CA ALA A 164 4.57 11.68 9.11
C ALA A 164 3.07 11.58 9.44
N GLY A 165 2.38 12.70 9.70
CA GLY A 165 0.96 12.73 10.06
C GLY A 165 0.01 12.77 8.86
N ASN A 166 0.49 13.17 7.68
CA ASN A 166 -0.28 13.20 6.44
C ASN A 166 0.31 12.27 5.36
N SER A 167 1.06 11.26 5.78
CA SER A 167 1.64 10.21 4.94
C SER A 167 1.18 8.84 5.41
N SER A 168 1.20 7.86 4.51
CA SER A 168 0.98 6.46 4.87
C SER A 168 2.07 5.96 5.82
N SER A 169 1.70 5.12 6.76
CA SER A 169 2.63 4.40 7.62
C SER A 169 3.29 3.23 6.89
N ILE A 170 4.33 2.69 7.49
CA ILE A 170 4.95 1.41 7.08
C ILE A 170 4.10 0.30 7.68
N ASN A 171 3.58 -0.61 6.84
CA ASN A 171 2.62 -1.63 7.26
C ASN A 171 2.95 -3.00 6.69
N ASP A 172 2.51 -4.03 7.39
CA ASP A 172 2.32 -5.37 6.85
C ASP A 172 0.84 -5.55 6.54
N GLY A 173 0.51 -6.27 5.47
CA GLY A 173 -0.88 -6.51 5.10
C GLY A 173 -1.04 -7.46 3.94
N ALA A 174 -2.23 -8.02 3.83
CA ALA A 174 -2.65 -8.83 2.70
C ALA A 174 -4.14 -8.66 2.45
N SER A 175 -4.53 -8.73 1.19
CA SER A 175 -5.94 -8.74 0.80
C SER A 175 -6.13 -9.69 -0.38
N ILE A 176 -7.22 -10.44 -0.37
CA ILE A 176 -7.55 -11.38 -1.43
C ILE A 176 -9.01 -11.24 -1.83
N LEU A 177 -9.27 -11.36 -3.12
CA LEU A 177 -10.60 -11.35 -3.72
C LEU A 177 -10.78 -12.61 -4.58
N MET A 178 -12.01 -13.07 -4.70
CA MET A 178 -12.40 -14.10 -5.66
C MET A 178 -13.18 -13.45 -6.79
N LEU A 179 -12.65 -13.53 -7.99
CA LEU A 179 -13.35 -13.16 -9.23
C LEU A 179 -14.00 -14.39 -9.83
N VAL A 180 -15.23 -14.25 -10.30
CA VAL A 180 -15.97 -15.33 -10.93
C VAL A 180 -16.64 -14.85 -12.22
N SER A 181 -16.82 -15.75 -13.19
CA SER A 181 -17.63 -15.47 -14.35
C SER A 181 -19.12 -15.37 -13.97
N GLU A 182 -19.91 -14.71 -14.80
CA GLU A 182 -21.36 -14.63 -14.66
C GLU A 182 -21.99 -16.03 -14.59
N LYS A 183 -21.48 -16.98 -15.36
CA LYS A 183 -21.89 -18.37 -15.35
C LYS A 183 -21.75 -19.01 -13.94
N ILE A 184 -20.57 -18.87 -13.33
CA ILE A 184 -20.31 -19.39 -11.98
C ILE A 184 -21.20 -18.70 -10.94
N LEU A 185 -21.41 -17.39 -11.09
CA LEU A 185 -22.32 -16.63 -10.23
C LEU A 185 -23.72 -17.27 -10.18
N TYR A 186 -24.29 -17.59 -11.35
CA TYR A 186 -25.62 -18.19 -11.46
C TYR A 186 -25.64 -19.65 -11.04
N ASP A 187 -24.69 -20.46 -11.51
CA ASP A 187 -24.63 -21.91 -11.23
C ASP A 187 -24.53 -22.19 -9.72
N TYR A 188 -23.78 -21.38 -8.99
CA TYR A 188 -23.56 -21.52 -7.56
C TYR A 188 -24.40 -20.57 -6.70
N LYS A 189 -25.27 -19.76 -7.31
CA LYS A 189 -26.16 -18.79 -6.64
C LYS A 189 -25.38 -17.85 -5.69
N LEU A 190 -24.24 -17.36 -6.15
CA LEU A 190 -23.40 -16.46 -5.38
C LEU A 190 -24.02 -15.06 -5.34
N THR A 191 -23.77 -14.34 -4.26
CA THR A 191 -24.12 -12.92 -4.16
C THR A 191 -22.86 -12.09 -4.40
N PRO A 192 -22.77 -11.33 -5.51
CA PRO A 192 -21.59 -10.51 -5.77
C PRO A 192 -21.55 -9.33 -4.80
N LEU A 193 -20.34 -8.95 -4.39
CA LEU A 193 -20.09 -7.72 -3.62
C LEU A 193 -19.95 -6.52 -4.54
N ALA A 194 -19.37 -6.72 -5.73
CA ALA A 194 -19.17 -5.73 -6.77
C ALA A 194 -19.03 -6.40 -8.13
N GLU A 195 -19.13 -5.61 -9.17
CA GLU A 195 -18.82 -5.98 -10.54
C GLU A 195 -17.56 -5.25 -11.00
N TRP A 196 -16.62 -5.97 -11.65
CA TRP A 196 -15.50 -5.34 -12.31
C TRP A 196 -15.98 -4.74 -13.65
N ILE A 197 -15.79 -3.45 -13.83
CA ILE A 197 -16.28 -2.74 -15.02
C ILE A 197 -15.13 -2.52 -16.02
N ASP A 198 -14.05 -1.90 -15.57
CA ASP A 198 -12.95 -1.53 -16.45
C ASP A 198 -11.67 -1.24 -15.65
N SER A 199 -10.55 -1.13 -16.35
CA SER A 199 -9.26 -0.76 -15.78
C SER A 199 -8.40 -0.01 -16.79
N SER A 200 -7.53 0.84 -16.27
CA SER A 200 -6.49 1.48 -17.07
C SER A 200 -5.17 1.52 -16.31
N LEU A 201 -4.08 1.44 -17.06
CA LEU A 201 -2.73 1.66 -16.58
C LEU A 201 -2.08 2.73 -17.45
N VAL A 202 -1.64 3.83 -16.86
CA VAL A 202 -1.14 4.99 -17.60
C VAL A 202 0.25 5.36 -17.08
N GLY A 203 1.20 5.50 -18.00
CA GLY A 203 2.50 6.09 -17.70
C GLY A 203 2.42 7.61 -17.59
N LEU A 204 3.13 8.16 -16.62
CA LEU A 204 3.22 9.61 -16.44
C LEU A 204 4.65 10.05 -16.07
N GLU A 205 4.86 11.35 -15.95
CA GLU A 205 6.14 11.89 -15.51
C GLU A 205 6.49 11.33 -14.10
N PRO A 206 7.64 10.66 -13.91
CA PRO A 206 7.98 10.00 -12.65
C PRO A 206 7.92 10.92 -11.42
N ARG A 207 8.26 12.21 -11.58
CA ARG A 207 8.21 13.20 -10.51
C ARG A 207 6.81 13.49 -9.98
N LEU A 208 5.78 13.08 -10.72
CA LEU A 208 4.37 13.31 -10.42
C LEU A 208 3.64 11.99 -10.13
N MET A 209 4.37 10.90 -9.90
CA MET A 209 3.78 9.63 -9.52
C MET A 209 2.88 9.84 -8.29
N GLY A 210 1.63 9.36 -8.38
CA GLY A 210 0.61 9.51 -7.34
C GLY A 210 -0.63 10.31 -7.78
N ILE A 211 -0.70 10.73 -9.06
CA ILE A 211 -1.90 11.34 -9.65
C ILE A 211 -2.55 10.42 -10.68
#